data_9ec5e1b45cbfa795f8d887846b73d3a0
#
_entry.id   9ec5e1b45cbfa795f8d887846b73d3a0
#
_cell.length_a   1.000
_cell.length_b   1.000
_cell.length_c   1.000
_cell.angle_alpha   90.00
_cell.angle_beta   90.00
_cell.angle_gamma   90.00
#
_symmetry.space_group_name_H-M   'P 1'
#
loop_
_entity.id
_entity.type
_entity.pdbx_description
1 polymer ?
#
loop_
_entity_poly.entity_id
_entity_poly.type
_entity_poly.pdbx_seq_one_letter_code
_entity_poly.pdbx_strand_id
1 'polypeptide(L)'
;MTKPTASIQHIASDFPVTELNNPAWNRASDVKVATYWNGIEAPDGRRFTVRMLWSDSALYVRFEAAQAEPLVISDKPELNKKTNKLWERDVCELFLAPDKNEPRRYPEFEIAPTGEWLDLVVDWRKEESRDWEYVSGMEPAARIGKDEVTMAFKIPWKAFGVKPSAGDVWLGNLYRAVGAGDTRGYLAWSPTMTKEPQFHVPEKFGEFVFVK
;
A
#
# COMPACT_ATOMS: atom_id res chain seq x y z
N MET A 1 7.40 9.35 -20.03
CA MET A 1 6.66 9.98 -18.93
C MET A 1 7.57 10.02 -17.72
N THR A 2 7.56 11.12 -16.95
CA THR A 2 8.28 11.21 -15.68
C THR A 2 7.59 10.29 -14.67
N LYS A 3 8.36 9.62 -13.81
CA LYS A 3 7.82 8.82 -12.71
C LYS A 3 7.07 9.72 -11.72
N PRO A 4 5.91 9.31 -11.21
CA PRO A 4 5.26 10.07 -10.14
C PRO A 4 6.14 10.01 -8.88
N THR A 5 6.11 11.10 -8.10
CA THR A 5 6.91 11.25 -6.88
C THR A 5 5.99 11.60 -5.72
N ALA A 6 6.20 10.97 -4.57
CA ALA A 6 5.50 11.24 -3.32
C ALA A 6 6.49 11.41 -2.18
N SER A 7 6.22 12.39 -1.29
CA SER A 7 7.03 12.63 -0.11
C SER A 7 6.49 11.86 1.09
N ILE A 8 7.39 11.21 1.84
CA ILE A 8 7.10 10.57 3.13
C ILE A 8 7.67 11.47 4.23
N GLN A 9 6.78 12.11 5.00
CA GLN A 9 7.16 13.12 6.00
C GLN A 9 7.62 12.50 7.31
N HIS A 10 8.71 13.03 7.90
CA HIS A 10 9.20 12.57 9.21
C HIS A 10 8.31 13.03 10.36
N ILE A 11 8.14 12.17 11.35
CA ILE A 11 7.53 12.45 12.65
C ILE A 11 8.51 12.10 13.78
N ALA A 12 8.56 12.97 14.80
CA ALA A 12 9.50 12.81 15.91
C ALA A 12 9.12 11.71 16.90
N SER A 13 7.85 11.31 16.92
CA SER A 13 7.33 10.32 17.90
C SER A 13 6.39 9.35 17.21
N ASP A 14 6.48 8.09 17.61
CA ASP A 14 5.54 7.05 17.22
C ASP A 14 4.17 7.25 17.85
N PHE A 15 3.16 6.70 17.19
CA PHE A 15 1.80 6.60 17.73
C PHE A 15 1.19 5.23 17.37
N PRO A 16 0.16 4.77 18.12
CA PRO A 16 -0.55 3.54 17.78
C PRO A 16 -1.24 3.66 16.42
N VAL A 17 -1.02 2.73 15.51
CA VAL A 17 -1.64 2.74 14.18
C VAL A 17 -3.16 2.66 14.23
N THR A 18 -3.72 2.11 15.31
CA THR A 18 -5.15 2.08 15.60
C THR A 18 -5.79 3.45 15.77
N GLU A 19 -4.98 4.48 16.05
CA GLU A 19 -5.42 5.87 16.05
C GLU A 19 -5.51 6.42 14.61
N LEU A 20 -6.46 5.90 13.83
CA LEU A 20 -6.64 6.26 12.42
C LEU A 20 -6.84 7.76 12.18
N ASN A 21 -7.28 8.51 13.19
CA ASN A 21 -7.47 9.96 13.15
C ASN A 21 -6.39 10.73 13.94
N ASN A 22 -5.23 10.11 14.25
CA ASN A 22 -4.16 10.82 14.95
C ASN A 22 -3.76 12.10 14.22
N PRO A 23 -3.59 13.24 14.91
CA PRO A 23 -3.21 14.53 14.28
C PRO A 23 -1.89 14.48 13.50
N ALA A 24 -1.00 13.54 13.78
CA ALA A 24 0.23 13.35 13.03
C ALA A 24 -0.02 13.16 11.52
N TRP A 25 -1.12 12.53 11.13
CA TRP A 25 -1.49 12.34 9.73
C TRP A 25 -1.67 13.66 8.95
N ASN A 26 -1.95 14.78 9.63
CA ASN A 26 -2.06 16.09 9.00
C ASN A 26 -0.71 16.63 8.50
N ARG A 27 0.40 16.03 8.89
CA ARG A 27 1.74 16.39 8.40
C ARG A 27 2.06 15.74 7.06
N ALA A 28 1.40 14.65 6.72
CA ALA A 28 1.60 13.95 5.45
C ALA A 28 0.93 14.69 4.30
N SER A 29 1.55 14.67 3.15
CA SER A 29 0.92 15.10 1.89
C SER A 29 -0.01 14.02 1.37
N ASP A 30 -1.10 14.43 0.74
CA ASP A 30 -2.03 13.54 0.07
C ASP A 30 -1.43 13.00 -1.23
N VAL A 31 -1.38 11.69 -1.36
CA VAL A 31 -1.08 10.98 -2.60
C VAL A 31 -2.40 10.46 -3.16
N LYS A 32 -2.94 11.14 -4.17
CA LYS A 32 -4.22 10.77 -4.77
C LYS A 32 -4.03 9.71 -5.86
N VAL A 33 -4.87 8.67 -5.81
CA VAL A 33 -4.91 7.60 -6.80
C VAL A 33 -6.29 7.59 -7.44
N ALA A 34 -6.33 7.99 -8.70
CA ALA A 34 -7.56 8.22 -9.45
C ALA A 34 -7.63 7.44 -10.77
N THR A 35 -6.64 6.61 -11.07
CA THR A 35 -6.56 5.88 -12.34
C THR A 35 -6.46 4.37 -12.11
N TYR A 36 -6.97 3.62 -13.06
CA TYR A 36 -6.75 2.18 -13.16
C TYR A 36 -5.31 1.88 -13.65
N TRP A 37 -4.92 0.61 -13.61
CA TRP A 37 -3.62 0.10 -14.06
C TRP A 37 -3.25 0.50 -15.51
N ASN A 38 -4.26 0.71 -16.35
CA ASN A 38 -4.11 1.08 -17.76
C ASN A 38 -4.15 2.59 -18.02
N GLY A 39 -4.18 3.41 -16.96
CA GLY A 39 -4.19 4.88 -17.04
C GLY A 39 -5.57 5.51 -17.27
N ILE A 40 -6.64 4.71 -17.42
CA ILE A 40 -8.01 5.23 -17.54
C ILE A 40 -8.46 5.74 -16.16
N GLU A 41 -9.18 6.87 -16.12
CA GLU A 41 -9.72 7.42 -14.89
C GLU A 41 -10.74 6.47 -14.24
N ALA A 42 -10.58 6.25 -12.94
CA ALA A 42 -11.54 5.53 -12.13
C ALA A 42 -12.67 6.47 -11.67
N PRO A 43 -13.90 5.97 -11.51
CA PRO A 43 -14.98 6.77 -10.92
C PRO A 43 -14.65 7.19 -9.49
N ASP A 44 -15.18 8.33 -9.06
CA ASP A 44 -14.90 8.92 -7.74
C ASP A 44 -15.12 7.93 -6.58
N GLY A 45 -16.17 7.12 -6.65
CA GLY A 45 -16.50 6.10 -5.63
C GLY A 45 -15.52 4.94 -5.51
N ARG A 46 -14.43 4.90 -6.30
CA ARG A 46 -13.36 3.91 -6.23
C ARG A 46 -11.99 4.53 -5.93
N ARG A 47 -11.86 5.86 -6.07
CA ARG A 47 -10.59 6.56 -5.84
C ARG A 47 -10.16 6.47 -4.39
N PHE A 48 -8.87 6.62 -4.15
CA PHE A 48 -8.35 6.64 -2.80
C PHE A 48 -7.21 7.64 -2.65
N THR A 49 -6.98 8.03 -1.41
CA THR A 49 -5.87 8.90 -1.02
C THR A 49 -4.99 8.14 -0.04
N VAL A 50 -3.68 8.30 -0.18
CA VAL A 50 -2.69 7.71 0.73
C VAL A 50 -1.91 8.82 1.42
N ARG A 51 -1.71 8.66 2.72
CA ARG A 51 -0.82 9.48 3.54
C ARG A 51 0.28 8.60 4.10
N MET A 52 1.51 9.08 4.01
CA MET A 52 2.67 8.34 4.50
C MET A 52 3.51 9.20 5.42
N LEU A 53 3.92 8.59 6.54
CA LEU A 53 4.81 9.18 7.54
C LEU A 53 5.92 8.19 7.86
N TRP A 54 7.03 8.70 8.32
CA TRP A 54 8.09 7.86 8.86
C TRP A 54 8.63 8.40 10.18
N SER A 55 9.07 7.49 11.05
CA SER A 55 9.70 7.80 12.32
C SER A 55 11.05 7.13 12.42
N ASP A 56 11.70 7.26 13.55
CA ASP A 56 12.94 6.52 13.84
C ASP A 56 12.75 5.00 13.89
N SER A 57 11.52 4.50 14.09
CA SER A 57 11.23 3.08 14.27
C SER A 57 10.48 2.43 13.10
N ALA A 58 9.67 3.19 12.34
CA ALA A 58 8.71 2.61 11.42
C ALA A 58 8.28 3.53 10.27
N LEU A 59 7.75 2.91 9.22
CA LEU A 59 6.92 3.52 8.19
C LEU A 59 5.45 3.41 8.59
N TYR A 60 4.69 4.48 8.41
CA TYR A 60 3.24 4.53 8.59
C TYR A 60 2.58 4.82 7.26
N VAL A 61 1.57 4.06 6.90
CA VAL A 61 0.80 4.25 5.67
C VAL A 61 -0.68 4.19 6.00
N ARG A 62 -1.45 5.17 5.52
CA ARG A 62 -2.89 5.26 5.72
C ARG A 62 -3.58 5.48 4.39
N PHE A 63 -4.55 4.64 4.10
CA PHE A 63 -5.43 4.70 2.94
C PHE A 63 -6.80 5.22 3.36
N GLU A 64 -7.31 6.18 2.62
CA GLU A 64 -8.70 6.64 2.68
C GLU A 64 -9.32 6.36 1.33
N ALA A 65 -10.18 5.35 1.26
CA ALA A 65 -10.70 4.83 0.01
C ALA A 65 -12.21 5.03 -0.07
N ALA A 66 -12.68 5.78 -1.08
CA ALA A 66 -14.10 5.92 -1.36
C ALA A 66 -14.71 4.55 -1.70
N GLN A 67 -15.92 4.27 -1.19
CA GLN A 67 -16.59 2.99 -1.32
C GLN A 67 -18.06 3.17 -1.72
N ALA A 68 -18.31 3.19 -3.01
CA ALA A 68 -19.67 3.37 -3.54
C ALA A 68 -20.40 2.05 -3.82
N GLU A 69 -19.72 0.94 -3.78
CA GLU A 69 -20.24 -0.40 -4.08
C GLU A 69 -20.15 -1.33 -2.87
N PRO A 70 -20.89 -2.43 -2.82
CA PRO A 70 -20.78 -3.41 -1.74
C PRO A 70 -19.33 -3.91 -1.60
N LEU A 71 -18.85 -4.01 -0.36
CA LEU A 71 -17.52 -4.53 -0.06
C LEU A 71 -17.40 -6.03 -0.39
N VAL A 72 -16.32 -6.41 -1.03
CA VAL A 72 -15.90 -7.80 -1.23
C VAL A 72 -14.92 -8.16 -0.12
N ILE A 73 -15.45 -8.66 0.99
CA ILE A 73 -14.71 -8.95 2.22
C ILE A 73 -15.05 -10.33 2.77
N SER A 74 -14.33 -10.78 3.80
CA SER A 74 -14.65 -11.99 4.55
C SER A 74 -15.80 -11.75 5.53
N ASP A 75 -16.73 -12.68 5.62
CA ASP A 75 -17.74 -12.70 6.69
C ASP A 75 -17.14 -13.12 8.04
N LYS A 76 -15.95 -13.72 8.03
CA LYS A 76 -15.22 -14.21 9.22
C LYS A 76 -13.74 -13.84 9.12
N PRO A 77 -13.40 -12.55 9.30
CA PRO A 77 -12.02 -12.09 9.18
C PRO A 77 -11.12 -12.69 10.26
N GLU A 78 -9.92 -13.13 9.88
CA GLU A 78 -8.89 -13.61 10.78
C GLU A 78 -7.79 -12.55 10.93
N LEU A 79 -7.70 -11.91 12.11
CA LEU A 79 -6.82 -10.77 12.35
C LEU A 79 -5.50 -11.13 13.04
N ASN A 80 -5.31 -12.39 13.43
CA ASN A 80 -4.14 -12.85 14.18
C ASN A 80 -3.08 -13.56 13.33
N LYS A 81 -3.33 -13.70 12.05
CA LYS A 81 -2.40 -14.28 11.07
C LYS A 81 -2.59 -13.62 9.71
N LYS A 82 -1.58 -13.72 8.84
CA LYS A 82 -1.70 -13.25 7.45
C LYS A 82 -2.75 -14.07 6.69
N THR A 83 -3.47 -13.39 5.82
CA THR A 83 -4.52 -13.98 4.98
C THR A 83 -3.99 -14.18 3.57
N ASN A 84 -3.79 -15.44 3.17
CA ASN A 84 -3.40 -15.75 1.80
C ASN A 84 -4.54 -15.42 0.82
N LYS A 85 -4.16 -14.98 -0.39
CA LYS A 85 -5.09 -14.56 -1.45
C LYS A 85 -5.98 -13.37 -1.07
N LEU A 86 -5.45 -12.45 -0.23
CA LEU A 86 -6.19 -11.27 0.17
C LEU A 86 -6.56 -10.40 -1.04
N TRP A 87 -5.69 -10.39 -2.07
CA TRP A 87 -5.92 -9.72 -3.36
C TRP A 87 -7.17 -10.16 -4.14
N GLU A 88 -7.79 -11.28 -3.80
CA GLU A 88 -9.07 -11.70 -4.39
C GLU A 88 -10.28 -10.91 -3.82
N ARG A 89 -10.06 -10.09 -2.78
CA ARG A 89 -11.05 -9.24 -2.11
C ARG A 89 -10.75 -7.75 -2.34
N ASP A 90 -11.57 -6.89 -1.74
CA ASP A 90 -11.22 -5.47 -1.65
C ASP A 90 -9.99 -5.29 -0.78
N VAL A 91 -8.98 -4.62 -1.32
CA VAL A 91 -7.67 -4.50 -0.67
C VAL A 91 -6.96 -3.23 -1.14
N CYS A 92 -6.19 -2.60 -0.24
CA CYS A 92 -5.16 -1.63 -0.61
C CYS A 92 -3.77 -2.22 -0.37
N GLU A 93 -2.83 -1.86 -1.25
CA GLU A 93 -1.50 -2.45 -1.27
C GLU A 93 -0.40 -1.41 -1.39
N LEU A 94 0.72 -1.69 -0.74
CA LEU A 94 2.00 -0.99 -0.93
C LEU A 94 3.06 -1.99 -1.37
N PHE A 95 3.68 -1.73 -2.51
CA PHE A 95 4.93 -2.37 -2.92
C PHE A 95 6.06 -1.36 -2.77
N LEU A 96 7.15 -1.71 -2.07
CA LEU A 96 8.19 -0.75 -1.74
C LEU A 96 9.59 -1.37 -1.81
N ALA A 97 10.38 -0.99 -2.82
CA ALA A 97 11.75 -1.43 -3.03
C ALA A 97 12.74 -0.44 -2.38
N PRO A 98 13.41 -0.81 -1.29
CA PRO A 98 14.36 0.07 -0.60
C PRO A 98 15.65 0.32 -1.40
N ASP A 99 16.05 -0.63 -2.25
CA ASP A 99 17.19 -0.45 -3.14
C ASP A 99 16.72 -0.07 -4.56
N LYS A 100 16.89 1.20 -4.92
CA LYS A 100 16.52 1.71 -6.25
C LYS A 100 17.31 1.08 -7.41
N ASN A 101 18.46 0.46 -7.13
CA ASN A 101 19.26 -0.25 -8.12
C ASN A 101 18.79 -1.68 -8.33
N GLU A 102 17.96 -2.20 -7.41
CA GLU A 102 17.42 -3.54 -7.45
C GLU A 102 15.88 -3.55 -7.24
N PRO A 103 15.12 -2.81 -8.08
CA PRO A 103 13.68 -2.64 -7.91
C PRO A 103 12.88 -3.92 -8.13
N ARG A 104 13.51 -4.99 -8.60
CA ARG A 104 12.88 -6.31 -8.80
C ARG A 104 12.79 -7.15 -7.53
N ARG A 105 13.31 -6.64 -6.40
CA ARG A 105 13.16 -7.22 -5.07
C ARG A 105 12.50 -6.20 -4.14
N TYR A 106 11.31 -6.52 -3.65
CA TYR A 106 10.53 -5.64 -2.77
C TYR A 106 9.60 -6.42 -1.85
N PRO A 107 9.39 -5.96 -0.61
CA PRO A 107 8.23 -6.35 0.18
C PRO A 107 6.94 -5.79 -0.40
N GLU A 108 5.90 -6.58 -0.25
CA GLU A 108 4.51 -6.32 -0.57
C GLU A 108 3.71 -6.37 0.73
N PHE A 109 2.82 -5.40 0.91
CA PHE A 109 1.96 -5.27 2.07
C PHE A 109 0.54 -5.01 1.58
N GLU A 110 -0.40 -5.83 2.03
CA GLU A 110 -1.81 -5.72 1.70
C GLU A 110 -2.64 -5.55 2.96
N ILE A 111 -3.74 -4.79 2.87
CA ILE A 111 -4.72 -4.64 3.94
C ILE A 111 -6.14 -4.54 3.37
N ALA A 112 -7.04 -5.35 3.93
CA ALA A 112 -8.47 -5.33 3.60
C ALA A 112 -9.25 -4.39 4.53
N PRO A 113 -10.47 -3.96 4.13
CA PRO A 113 -11.37 -3.16 4.97
C PRO A 113 -11.70 -3.77 6.33
N THR A 114 -11.62 -5.08 6.45
CA THR A 114 -11.81 -5.85 7.70
C THR A 114 -10.63 -5.77 8.66
N GLY A 115 -9.47 -5.30 8.19
CA GLY A 115 -8.20 -5.33 8.92
C GLY A 115 -7.40 -6.62 8.71
N GLU A 116 -7.88 -7.57 7.91
CA GLU A 116 -7.07 -8.69 7.43
C GLU A 116 -5.88 -8.16 6.63
N TRP A 117 -4.76 -8.85 6.71
CA TRP A 117 -3.51 -8.38 6.11
C TRP A 117 -2.69 -9.51 5.52
N LEU A 118 -1.80 -9.14 4.60
CA LEU A 118 -0.79 -10.02 4.02
C LEU A 118 0.52 -9.24 3.88
N ASP A 119 1.63 -9.92 4.16
CA ASP A 119 2.96 -9.47 3.84
C ASP A 119 3.77 -10.59 3.19
N LEU A 120 4.58 -10.25 2.21
CA LEU A 120 5.52 -11.16 1.56
C LEU A 120 6.67 -10.37 0.93
N VAL A 121 7.72 -11.06 0.51
CA VAL A 121 8.77 -10.47 -0.33
C VAL A 121 8.68 -11.07 -1.72
N VAL A 122 8.66 -10.19 -2.71
CA VAL A 122 8.80 -10.56 -4.13
C VAL A 122 10.24 -10.36 -4.56
N ASP A 123 10.84 -11.36 -5.21
CA ASP A 123 12.19 -11.32 -5.76
C ASP A 123 12.22 -12.00 -7.14
N TRP A 124 12.04 -11.21 -8.19
CA TRP A 124 12.00 -11.71 -9.56
C TRP A 124 13.33 -12.24 -10.11
N ARG A 125 14.38 -12.25 -9.31
CA ARG A 125 15.68 -12.85 -9.65
C ARG A 125 15.72 -14.35 -9.32
N LYS A 126 14.73 -14.83 -8.55
CA LYS A 126 14.62 -16.21 -8.10
C LYS A 126 13.54 -16.96 -8.89
N GLU A 127 13.71 -18.26 -9.01
CA GLU A 127 12.70 -19.13 -9.61
C GLU A 127 11.40 -19.11 -8.79
N GLU A 128 11.51 -19.31 -7.47
CA GLU A 128 10.42 -19.06 -6.53
C GLU A 128 10.46 -17.58 -6.13
N SER A 129 9.72 -16.76 -6.87
CA SER A 129 9.80 -15.31 -6.75
C SER A 129 9.10 -14.74 -5.51
N ARG A 130 8.38 -15.54 -4.73
CA ARG A 130 7.63 -15.09 -3.55
C ARG A 130 8.07 -15.81 -2.28
N ASP A 131 8.44 -15.04 -1.28
CA ASP A 131 8.75 -15.54 0.06
C ASP A 131 7.51 -15.37 0.96
N TRP A 132 6.75 -16.44 1.11
CA TRP A 132 5.54 -16.48 1.93
C TRP A 132 5.83 -16.61 3.43
N GLU A 133 7.03 -17.05 3.80
CA GLU A 133 7.47 -17.18 5.20
C GLU A 133 7.97 -15.86 5.79
N TYR A 134 8.12 -14.84 4.93
CA TYR A 134 8.50 -13.50 5.37
C TYR A 134 7.55 -12.97 6.45
N VAL A 135 8.10 -12.37 7.51
CA VAL A 135 7.37 -11.75 8.61
C VAL A 135 7.88 -10.34 8.84
N SER A 136 7.11 -9.36 8.42
CA SER A 136 7.47 -7.95 8.57
C SER A 136 7.36 -7.44 10.00
N GLY A 137 6.41 -7.95 10.75
CA GLY A 137 5.95 -7.38 12.02
C GLY A 137 5.06 -6.14 11.81
N MET A 138 4.39 -6.05 10.66
CA MET A 138 3.39 -5.02 10.36
C MET A 138 2.24 -5.05 11.37
N GLU A 139 1.81 -3.87 11.81
CA GLU A 139 0.63 -3.68 12.65
C GLU A 139 -0.49 -3.08 11.80
N PRO A 140 -1.58 -3.81 11.47
CA PRO A 140 -2.69 -3.31 10.67
C PRO A 140 -3.75 -2.65 11.54
N ALA A 141 -4.50 -1.69 10.96
CA ALA A 141 -5.72 -1.12 11.52
C ALA A 141 -6.69 -0.73 10.40
N ALA A 142 -7.98 -0.96 10.59
CA ALA A 142 -9.00 -0.60 9.62
C ALA A 142 -10.30 -0.15 10.27
N ARG A 143 -11.08 0.63 9.51
CA ARG A 143 -12.42 1.08 9.87
C ARG A 143 -13.28 1.17 8.62
N ILE A 144 -14.41 0.51 8.61
CA ILE A 144 -15.44 0.64 7.59
C ILE A 144 -16.37 1.79 8.00
N GLY A 145 -16.44 2.84 7.18
CA GLY A 145 -17.39 3.93 7.28
C GLY A 145 -18.62 3.71 6.40
N LYS A 146 -19.43 4.75 6.23
CA LYS A 146 -20.66 4.67 5.41
C LYS A 146 -20.33 4.60 3.91
N ASP A 147 -19.49 5.51 3.44
CA ASP A 147 -19.17 5.67 2.02
C ASP A 147 -17.64 5.68 1.78
N GLU A 148 -16.89 5.23 2.78
CA GLU A 148 -15.42 5.25 2.83
C GLU A 148 -14.89 4.13 3.72
N VAL A 149 -13.74 3.60 3.36
CA VAL A 149 -12.92 2.74 4.23
C VAL A 149 -11.60 3.42 4.54
N THR A 150 -11.24 3.42 5.82
CA THR A 150 -9.91 3.85 6.27
C THR A 150 -9.13 2.63 6.69
N MET A 151 -7.95 2.45 6.10
CA MET A 151 -7.03 1.36 6.43
C MET A 151 -5.65 1.94 6.69
N ALA A 152 -4.92 1.39 7.63
CA ALA A 152 -3.54 1.82 7.91
C ALA A 152 -2.68 0.65 8.36
N PHE A 153 -1.38 0.78 8.15
CA PHE A 153 -0.40 -0.10 8.76
C PHE A 153 0.85 0.66 9.19
N LYS A 154 1.46 0.16 10.26
CA LYS A 154 2.77 0.54 10.76
C LYS A 154 3.74 -0.59 10.46
N ILE A 155 4.84 -0.31 9.77
CA ILE A 155 5.83 -1.29 9.34
C ILE A 155 7.18 -0.94 9.98
N PRO A 156 7.73 -1.77 10.88
CA PRO A 156 9.03 -1.50 11.49
C PRO A 156 10.16 -1.62 10.46
N TRP A 157 11.22 -0.82 10.61
CA TRP A 157 12.34 -0.80 9.65
C TRP A 157 13.03 -2.15 9.48
N LYS A 158 12.96 -3.05 10.46
CA LYS A 158 13.47 -4.42 10.33
C LYS A 158 12.86 -5.18 9.16
N ALA A 159 11.62 -4.83 8.75
CA ALA A 159 10.94 -5.41 7.61
C ALA A 159 11.69 -5.16 6.29
N PHE A 160 12.37 -4.05 6.17
CA PHE A 160 13.11 -3.66 4.97
C PHE A 160 14.60 -4.03 5.05
N GLY A 161 15.09 -4.40 6.25
CA GLY A 161 16.51 -4.63 6.50
C GLY A 161 17.36 -3.36 6.49
N VAL A 162 16.73 -2.20 6.29
CA VAL A 162 17.38 -0.88 6.25
C VAL A 162 16.41 0.18 6.75
N LYS A 163 16.94 1.21 7.43
CA LYS A 163 16.21 2.42 7.83
C LYS A 163 16.60 3.54 6.86
N PRO A 164 15.64 4.30 6.32
CA PRO A 164 15.94 5.42 5.45
C PRO A 164 16.51 6.62 6.22
N SER A 165 17.18 7.48 5.49
CA SER A 165 17.58 8.82 5.89
C SER A 165 16.79 9.86 5.10
N ALA A 166 16.69 11.07 5.62
CA ALA A 166 16.10 12.18 4.86
C ALA A 166 16.90 12.43 3.58
N GLY A 167 16.20 12.50 2.45
CA GLY A 167 16.76 12.58 1.11
C GLY A 167 16.85 11.24 0.38
N ASP A 168 16.67 10.12 1.06
CA ASP A 168 16.62 8.81 0.40
C ASP A 168 15.39 8.69 -0.50
N VAL A 169 15.56 7.97 -1.61
CA VAL A 169 14.51 7.68 -2.58
C VAL A 169 14.38 6.17 -2.73
N TRP A 170 13.20 5.66 -2.40
CA TRP A 170 12.83 4.27 -2.63
C TRP A 170 11.83 4.18 -3.80
N LEU A 171 11.82 3.06 -4.49
CA LEU A 171 10.89 2.84 -5.59
C LEU A 171 9.70 2.00 -5.12
N GLY A 172 8.51 2.29 -5.63
CA GLY A 172 7.34 1.51 -5.25
C GLY A 172 6.06 1.97 -5.92
N ASN A 173 4.96 1.38 -5.49
CA ASN A 173 3.65 1.76 -6.01
C ASN A 173 2.56 1.54 -4.94
N LEU A 174 1.42 2.18 -5.15
CA LEU A 174 0.23 2.08 -4.32
C LEU A 174 -0.91 1.57 -5.18
N TYR A 175 -1.62 0.57 -4.68
CA TYR A 175 -2.65 -0.10 -5.45
C TYR A 175 -3.93 -0.27 -4.65
N ARG A 176 -5.02 -0.49 -5.38
CA ARG A 176 -6.31 -0.93 -4.83
C ARG A 176 -6.97 -1.90 -5.78
N ALA A 177 -7.38 -3.06 -5.26
CA ALA A 177 -8.37 -3.89 -5.90
C ALA A 177 -9.73 -3.67 -5.23
N VAL A 178 -10.80 -3.48 -6.01
CA VAL A 178 -12.14 -3.15 -5.50
C VAL A 178 -13.23 -3.71 -6.39
N GLY A 179 -14.32 -4.20 -5.76
CA GLY A 179 -15.48 -4.77 -6.45
C GLY A 179 -15.30 -6.22 -6.88
N ALA A 180 -16.27 -6.75 -7.61
CA ALA A 180 -16.35 -8.17 -7.97
C ALA A 180 -16.67 -8.40 -9.45
N GLY A 181 -16.39 -9.62 -9.92
CA GLY A 181 -16.74 -10.07 -11.28
C GLY A 181 -16.15 -9.18 -12.37
N ASP A 182 -16.92 -8.98 -13.44
CA ASP A 182 -16.49 -8.21 -14.62
C ASP A 182 -16.29 -6.71 -14.35
N THR A 183 -16.81 -6.21 -13.24
CA THR A 183 -16.66 -4.82 -12.82
C THR A 183 -15.51 -4.58 -11.87
N ARG A 184 -14.75 -5.64 -11.50
CA ARG A 184 -13.61 -5.50 -10.58
C ARG A 184 -12.60 -4.49 -11.10
N GLY A 185 -12.26 -3.51 -10.27
CA GLY A 185 -11.31 -2.45 -10.60
C GLY A 185 -9.95 -2.67 -9.95
N TYR A 186 -8.92 -2.27 -10.68
CA TYR A 186 -7.51 -2.35 -10.25
C TYR A 186 -6.86 -0.99 -10.43
N LEU A 187 -6.82 -0.19 -9.35
CA LEU A 187 -6.26 1.14 -9.37
C LEU A 187 -4.76 1.11 -9.06
N ALA A 188 -4.02 2.04 -9.67
CA ALA A 188 -2.59 2.19 -9.46
C ALA A 188 -2.20 3.67 -9.42
N TRP A 189 -1.36 4.05 -8.44
CA TRP A 189 -0.77 5.39 -8.37
C TRP A 189 0.14 5.68 -9.56
N SER A 190 0.99 4.74 -9.89
CA SER A 190 1.76 4.73 -11.13
C SER A 190 1.19 3.64 -12.03
N PRO A 191 0.39 3.97 -13.06
CA PRO A 191 -0.23 2.99 -13.93
C PRO A 191 0.79 2.05 -14.59
N THR A 192 0.54 0.76 -14.51
CA THR A 192 1.43 -0.28 -15.03
C THR A 192 1.39 -0.39 -16.56
N MET A 193 0.29 0.08 -17.18
CA MET A 193 0.06 0.11 -18.63
C MET A 193 0.16 -1.27 -19.30
N THR A 194 -0.16 -2.32 -18.58
CA THR A 194 -0.20 -3.70 -19.08
C THR A 194 -1.51 -3.98 -19.80
N LYS A 195 -1.53 -5.00 -20.65
CA LYS A 195 -2.74 -5.39 -21.39
C LYS A 195 -3.85 -5.86 -20.45
N GLU A 196 -3.49 -6.71 -19.49
CA GLU A 196 -4.36 -7.20 -18.44
C GLU A 196 -3.94 -6.60 -17.10
N PRO A 197 -4.82 -6.51 -16.06
CA PRO A 197 -4.46 -6.02 -14.75
C PRO A 197 -3.25 -6.77 -14.18
N GLN A 198 -2.17 -6.03 -13.92
CA GLN A 198 -0.94 -6.58 -13.35
C GLN A 198 -0.26 -5.51 -12.50
N PHE A 199 -0.09 -5.78 -11.20
CA PHE A 199 0.55 -4.86 -10.27
C PHE A 199 2.07 -5.05 -10.20
N HIS A 200 2.56 -6.26 -10.42
CA HIS A 200 3.97 -6.62 -10.34
C HIS A 200 4.79 -6.17 -11.57
N VAL A 201 4.90 -4.85 -11.76
CA VAL A 201 5.67 -4.23 -12.85
C VAL A 201 6.63 -3.19 -12.25
N PRO A 202 7.78 -3.63 -11.66
CA PRO A 202 8.71 -2.73 -10.96
C PRO A 202 9.30 -1.64 -11.85
N GLU A 203 9.33 -1.82 -13.16
CA GLU A 203 9.73 -0.81 -14.12
C GLU A 203 8.80 0.43 -14.13
N LYS A 204 7.58 0.25 -13.63
CA LYS A 204 6.55 1.30 -13.49
C LYS A 204 6.45 1.87 -12.07
N PHE A 205 7.30 1.46 -11.15
CA PHE A 205 7.31 2.04 -9.81
C PHE A 205 7.62 3.54 -9.85
N GLY A 206 6.86 4.30 -9.05
CA GLY A 206 7.13 5.70 -8.75
C GLY A 206 8.23 5.87 -7.70
N GLU A 207 8.47 7.09 -7.29
CA GLU A 207 9.51 7.47 -6.33
C GLU A 207 8.90 7.93 -5.02
N PHE A 208 9.34 7.34 -3.91
CA PHE A 208 9.02 7.76 -2.54
C PHE A 208 10.25 8.44 -1.94
N VAL A 209 10.11 9.73 -1.63
CA VAL A 209 11.19 10.57 -1.10
C VAL A 209 10.99 10.76 0.39
N PHE A 210 11.93 10.32 1.20
CA PHE A 210 11.92 10.52 2.64
C PHE A 210 12.37 11.95 2.98
N VAL A 211 11.50 12.73 3.62
CA VAL A 211 11.76 14.13 3.96
C VAL A 211 11.63 14.37 5.47
N LYS A 212 12.27 15.45 5.97
CA LYS A 212 12.18 15.87 7.39
C LYS A 212 10.91 16.64 7.68
#